data_682a34bb23a4250b7b0807ea256ca73a
#
_entry.id   682a34bb23a4250b7b0807ea256ca73a
#
_cell.length_a   1.000
_cell.length_b   1.000
_cell.length_c   1.000
_cell.angle_alpha   90.00
_cell.angle_beta   90.00
_cell.angle_gamma   90.00
#
_symmetry.space_group_name_H-M   'P 1'
#
loop_
_entity.id
_entity.type
_entity.pdbx_description
1 polymer ?
#
loop_
_entity_poly.entity_id
_entity_poly.type
_entity_poly.pdbx_seq_one_letter_code
_entity_poly.pdbx_strand_id
1 'polypeptide(L)'
;PTILTLNLKDYDKVISILNSAKTCKQIDYNEISILKNAINNSLVGASKLLHFINPEIYAIWDSRIFKYLTEKKSTYGIADIDNYINYLKGLNEIIKNKNFGSLHKEIHEYLNHKTTAMRSIEIIMFLCNKLSINNY
;
A
#
# COMPACT_ATOMS: atom_id res chain seq x y z
N PRO A 1 -17.97 1.03 12.55
CA PRO A 1 -16.93 0.17 12.00
C PRO A 1 -17.49 -0.61 10.81
N THR A 2 -16.80 -0.57 9.67
CA THR A 2 -17.18 -1.37 8.51
C THR A 2 -16.75 -2.80 8.77
N ILE A 3 -17.71 -3.71 8.89
CA ILE A 3 -17.44 -5.14 8.97
C ILE A 3 -17.05 -5.59 7.56
N LEU A 4 -15.80 -6.02 7.39
CA LEU A 4 -15.34 -6.57 6.12
C LEU A 4 -15.98 -7.94 5.91
N THR A 5 -16.73 -8.07 4.81
CA THR A 5 -17.29 -9.36 4.40
C THR A 5 -16.23 -10.13 3.63
N LEU A 6 -15.93 -11.35 4.06
CA LEU A 6 -15.02 -12.24 3.33
C LEU A 6 -15.81 -13.10 2.35
N ASN A 7 -15.37 -13.14 1.10
CA ASN A 7 -15.87 -14.07 0.10
C ASN A 7 -14.86 -15.19 -0.08
N LEU A 8 -15.17 -16.36 0.43
CA LEU A 8 -14.26 -17.52 0.44
C LEU A 8 -14.53 -18.53 -0.68
N LYS A 9 -15.24 -18.14 -1.74
CA LYS A 9 -15.51 -19.05 -2.89
C LYS A 9 -14.23 -19.59 -3.53
N ASP A 10 -13.17 -18.77 -3.58
CA ASP A 10 -11.86 -19.14 -4.15
C ASP A 10 -10.80 -19.29 -3.04
N TYR A 11 -11.17 -19.89 -1.91
CA TYR A 11 -10.30 -20.00 -0.72
C TYR A 11 -8.89 -20.52 -1.05
N ASP A 12 -8.78 -21.62 -1.79
CA ASP A 12 -7.47 -22.22 -2.14
C ASP A 12 -6.61 -21.27 -2.96
N LYS A 13 -7.21 -20.54 -3.91
CA LYS A 13 -6.50 -19.51 -4.69
C LYS A 13 -6.04 -18.36 -3.80
N VAL A 14 -6.91 -17.87 -2.91
CA VAL A 14 -6.56 -16.80 -1.96
C VAL A 14 -5.37 -17.21 -1.11
N ILE A 15 -5.38 -18.41 -0.52
CA ILE A 15 -4.26 -18.91 0.29
C ILE A 15 -2.99 -19.04 -0.52
N SER A 16 -3.06 -19.55 -1.75
CA SER A 16 -1.91 -19.65 -2.65
C SER A 16 -1.30 -18.30 -2.97
N ILE A 17 -2.13 -17.27 -3.24
CA ILE A 17 -1.68 -15.90 -3.50
C ILE A 17 -1.00 -15.30 -2.26
N LEU A 18 -1.60 -15.46 -1.08
CA LEU A 18 -1.04 -14.95 0.17
C LEU A 18 0.31 -15.62 0.51
N ASN A 19 0.45 -16.92 0.26
CA ASN A 19 1.72 -17.61 0.42
C ASN A 19 2.78 -17.11 -0.58
N SER A 20 2.40 -16.84 -1.83
CA SER A 20 3.29 -16.22 -2.81
C SER A 20 3.74 -14.82 -2.38
N ALA A 21 2.83 -13.99 -1.88
CA ALA A 21 3.14 -12.66 -1.37
C ALA A 21 4.10 -12.72 -0.17
N LYS A 22 3.93 -13.69 0.72
CA LYS A 22 4.81 -13.91 1.88
C LYS A 22 6.25 -14.26 1.46
N THR A 23 6.43 -14.98 0.36
CA THR A 23 7.75 -15.39 -0.16
C THR A 23 8.42 -14.37 -1.07
N CYS A 24 8.00 -13.11 -1.02
CA CYS A 24 8.52 -12.01 -1.83
C CYS A 24 8.26 -12.13 -3.34
N LYS A 25 7.38 -13.02 -3.76
CA LYS A 25 6.90 -13.03 -5.13
C LYS A 25 5.92 -11.87 -5.33
N GLN A 26 6.20 -11.02 -6.29
CA GLN A 26 5.28 -9.96 -6.67
C GLN A 26 4.04 -10.56 -7.33
N ILE A 27 2.86 -10.29 -6.77
CA ILE A 27 1.59 -10.75 -7.31
C ILE A 27 1.14 -9.85 -8.47
N ASP A 28 0.46 -10.45 -9.43
CA ASP A 28 -0.02 -9.77 -10.63
C ASP A 28 -1.42 -9.16 -10.47
N TYR A 29 -1.90 -8.51 -11.54
CA TYR A 29 -3.22 -7.89 -11.60
C TYR A 29 -4.35 -8.88 -11.26
N ASN A 30 -4.32 -10.10 -11.82
CA ASN A 30 -5.36 -11.09 -11.61
C ASN A 30 -5.38 -11.59 -10.16
N GLU A 31 -4.20 -11.81 -9.59
CA GLU A 31 -4.05 -12.21 -8.19
C GLU A 31 -4.56 -11.12 -7.24
N ILE A 32 -4.25 -9.83 -7.51
CA ILE A 32 -4.79 -8.69 -6.75
C ILE A 32 -6.32 -8.61 -6.90
N SER A 33 -6.85 -8.85 -8.09
CA SER A 33 -8.30 -8.88 -8.34
C SER A 33 -9.01 -9.95 -7.52
N ILE A 34 -8.43 -11.15 -7.42
CA ILE A 34 -8.95 -12.24 -6.59
C ILE A 34 -8.95 -11.83 -5.11
N LEU A 35 -7.87 -11.26 -4.60
CA LEU A 35 -7.81 -10.77 -3.22
C LEU A 35 -8.82 -9.66 -2.97
N LYS A 36 -8.93 -8.69 -3.88
CA LYS A 36 -9.91 -7.61 -3.79
C LYS A 36 -11.33 -8.18 -3.65
N ASN A 37 -11.71 -9.12 -4.50
CA ASN A 37 -13.03 -9.75 -4.47
C ASN A 37 -13.26 -10.55 -3.18
N ALA A 38 -12.22 -11.22 -2.67
CA ALA A 38 -12.30 -11.97 -1.42
C ALA A 38 -12.50 -11.06 -0.19
N ILE A 39 -11.98 -9.82 -0.23
CA ILE A 39 -12.01 -8.88 0.88
C ILE A 39 -13.00 -7.75 0.56
N ASN A 40 -14.29 -8.05 0.65
CA ASN A 40 -15.38 -7.09 0.52
C ASN A 40 -15.32 -6.23 -0.77
N ASN A 41 -14.82 -6.77 -1.86
CA ASN A 41 -14.55 -6.03 -3.11
C ASN A 41 -13.74 -4.73 -2.88
N SER A 42 -12.78 -4.77 -1.95
CA SER A 42 -12.02 -3.62 -1.50
C SER A 42 -10.53 -3.75 -1.83
N LEU A 43 -10.04 -2.92 -2.74
CA LEU A 43 -8.60 -2.82 -3.01
C LEU A 43 -7.83 -2.26 -1.80
N VAL A 44 -8.45 -1.33 -1.07
CA VAL A 44 -7.89 -0.80 0.19
C VAL A 44 -7.72 -1.94 1.21
N GLY A 45 -8.72 -2.80 1.36
CA GLY A 45 -8.65 -3.98 2.23
C GLY A 45 -7.58 -4.96 1.79
N ALA A 46 -7.52 -5.27 0.49
CA ALA A 46 -6.51 -6.16 -0.08
C ALA A 46 -5.09 -5.63 0.13
N SER A 47 -4.85 -4.33 -0.11
CA SER A 47 -3.54 -3.71 0.09
C SER A 47 -3.07 -3.76 1.55
N LYS A 48 -3.98 -3.55 2.50
CA LYS A 48 -3.69 -3.66 3.94
C LYS A 48 -3.31 -5.08 4.32
N LEU A 49 -4.03 -6.08 3.82
CA LEU A 49 -3.69 -7.50 4.05
C LEU A 49 -2.32 -7.84 3.48
N LEU A 50 -2.03 -7.44 2.25
CA LEU A 50 -0.72 -7.64 1.62
C LEU A 50 0.40 -6.97 2.40
N HIS A 51 0.21 -5.73 2.83
CA HIS A 51 1.17 -5.03 3.68
C HIS A 51 1.40 -5.76 5.00
N PHE A 52 0.35 -6.28 5.62
CA PHE A 52 0.46 -7.03 6.87
C PHE A 52 1.26 -8.33 6.71
N ILE A 53 1.11 -9.00 5.56
CA ILE A 53 1.83 -10.25 5.25
C ILE A 53 3.29 -9.99 4.88
N ASN A 54 3.54 -8.96 4.07
CA ASN A 54 4.89 -8.62 3.64
C ASN A 54 5.07 -7.10 3.45
N PRO A 55 5.38 -6.38 4.53
CA PRO A 55 5.53 -4.93 4.49
C PRO A 55 6.78 -4.45 3.74
N GLU A 56 7.69 -5.36 3.38
CA GLU A 56 8.89 -5.03 2.61
C GLU A 56 8.58 -4.71 1.14
N ILE A 57 7.54 -5.34 0.58
CA ILE A 57 7.22 -5.20 -0.85
C ILE A 57 5.82 -4.65 -1.12
N TYR A 58 4.93 -4.62 -0.14
CA TYR A 58 3.59 -4.08 -0.28
C TYR A 58 3.34 -2.88 0.62
N ALA A 59 2.97 -1.77 0.01
CA ALA A 59 2.54 -0.57 0.70
C ALA A 59 1.01 -0.52 0.86
N ILE A 60 0.55 0.21 1.87
CA ILE A 60 -0.88 0.45 2.06
C ILE A 60 -1.38 1.40 0.98
N TRP A 61 -2.55 1.06 0.42
CA TRP A 61 -3.30 1.89 -0.51
C TRP A 61 -4.60 2.33 0.16
N ASP A 62 -4.72 3.59 0.47
CA ASP A 62 -5.92 4.14 1.11
C ASP A 62 -6.30 5.51 0.51
N SER A 63 -7.39 6.08 0.98
CA SER A 63 -7.88 7.36 0.48
C SER A 63 -6.92 8.53 0.70
N ARG A 64 -6.10 8.49 1.74
CA ARG A 64 -5.12 9.55 2.04
C ARG A 64 -3.97 9.51 1.05
N ILE A 65 -3.40 8.33 0.84
CA ILE A 65 -2.34 8.09 -0.15
C ILE A 65 -2.86 8.45 -1.55
N PHE A 66 -4.04 7.95 -1.91
CA PHE A 66 -4.64 8.23 -3.22
C PHE A 66 -4.82 9.73 -3.47
N LYS A 67 -5.39 10.45 -2.52
CA LYS A 67 -5.60 11.91 -2.62
C LYS A 67 -4.28 12.69 -2.69
N TYR A 68 -3.29 12.27 -1.91
CA TYR A 68 -1.96 12.87 -1.96
C TYR A 68 -1.32 12.72 -3.34
N LEU A 69 -1.34 11.52 -3.92
CA LEU A 69 -0.70 11.22 -5.21
C LEU A 69 -1.44 11.83 -6.40
N THR A 70 -2.76 11.92 -6.33
CA THR A 70 -3.58 12.43 -7.43
C THR A 70 -3.89 13.93 -7.32
N GLU A 71 -3.58 14.54 -6.17
CA GLU A 71 -3.97 15.93 -5.83
C GLU A 71 -5.49 16.19 -5.93
N LYS A 72 -6.29 15.12 -5.92
CA LYS A 72 -7.75 15.17 -6.04
C LYS A 72 -8.42 15.10 -4.66
N LYS A 73 -9.52 15.81 -4.51
CA LYS A 73 -10.40 15.69 -3.34
C LYS A 73 -11.26 14.41 -3.37
N SER A 74 -11.54 13.90 -4.56
CA SER A 74 -12.33 12.70 -4.80
C SER A 74 -11.49 11.43 -4.64
N THR A 75 -12.15 10.31 -4.31
CA THR A 75 -11.57 8.96 -4.31
C THR A 75 -11.90 8.17 -5.58
N TYR A 76 -12.40 8.83 -6.62
CA TYR A 76 -12.67 8.18 -7.90
C TYR A 76 -11.39 7.60 -8.51
N GLY A 77 -11.39 6.30 -8.79
CA GLY A 77 -10.22 5.56 -9.27
C GLY A 77 -9.43 4.83 -8.19
N ILE A 78 -9.77 4.97 -6.91
CA ILE A 78 -9.08 4.26 -5.82
C ILE A 78 -9.21 2.72 -5.92
N ALA A 79 -10.30 2.24 -6.52
CA ALA A 79 -10.57 0.81 -6.72
C ALA A 79 -9.88 0.23 -7.96
N ASP A 80 -9.17 1.05 -8.73
CA ASP A 80 -8.44 0.64 -9.93
C ASP A 80 -7.12 -0.03 -9.54
N ILE A 81 -6.98 -1.30 -9.92
CA ILE A 81 -5.80 -2.13 -9.61
C ILE A 81 -4.55 -1.59 -10.29
N ASP A 82 -4.65 -1.06 -11.51
CA ASP A 82 -3.51 -0.49 -12.22
C ASP A 82 -2.93 0.71 -11.48
N ASN A 83 -3.77 1.54 -10.85
CA ASN A 83 -3.31 2.63 -10.00
C ASN A 83 -2.49 2.12 -8.81
N TYR A 84 -2.92 1.04 -8.17
CA TYR A 84 -2.18 0.42 -7.07
C TYR A 84 -0.85 -0.19 -7.55
N ILE A 85 -0.86 -0.90 -8.67
CA ILE A 85 0.37 -1.47 -9.26
C ILE A 85 1.37 -0.37 -9.61
N ASN A 86 0.91 0.72 -10.23
CA ASN A 86 1.76 1.85 -10.57
C ASN A 86 2.31 2.55 -9.32
N TYR A 87 1.52 2.65 -8.27
CA TYR A 87 1.97 3.15 -6.97
C TYR A 87 3.11 2.29 -6.41
N LEU A 88 2.97 0.97 -6.37
CA LEU A 88 4.03 0.06 -5.90
C LEU A 88 5.31 0.18 -6.75
N LYS A 89 5.18 0.30 -8.08
CA LYS A 89 6.32 0.54 -8.97
C LYS A 89 7.03 1.85 -8.65
N GLY A 90 6.26 2.93 -8.48
CA GLY A 90 6.80 4.24 -8.11
C GLY A 90 7.56 4.22 -6.78
N LEU A 91 7.04 3.54 -5.77
CA LEU A 91 7.73 3.35 -4.48
C LEU A 91 9.04 2.60 -4.64
N ASN A 92 9.06 1.53 -5.43
CA ASN A 92 10.28 0.78 -5.71
C ASN A 92 11.35 1.63 -6.40
N GLU A 93 10.97 2.52 -7.31
CA GLU A 93 11.92 3.46 -7.94
C GLU A 93 12.49 4.46 -6.92
N ILE A 94 11.68 4.97 -6.01
CA ILE A 94 12.14 5.84 -4.91
C ILE A 94 13.14 5.10 -4.02
N ILE A 95 12.84 3.87 -3.63
CA ILE A 95 13.70 3.06 -2.75
C ILE A 95 15.06 2.79 -3.38
N LYS A 96 15.12 2.61 -4.70
CA LYS A 96 16.37 2.42 -5.45
C LYS A 96 17.21 3.69 -5.61
N ASN A 97 16.64 4.86 -5.33
CA ASN A 97 17.36 6.12 -5.45
C ASN A 97 18.49 6.18 -4.39
N LYS A 98 19.65 6.63 -4.80
CA LYS A 98 20.85 6.73 -3.94
C LYS A 98 20.65 7.59 -2.68
N ASN A 99 19.73 8.55 -2.73
CA ASN A 99 19.45 9.45 -1.60
C ASN A 99 18.43 8.87 -0.62
N PHE A 100 17.76 7.78 -0.97
CA PHE A 100 16.70 7.20 -0.14
C PHE A 100 17.23 6.70 1.22
N GLY A 101 18.43 6.12 1.25
CA GLY A 101 19.02 5.60 2.49
C GLY A 101 19.15 6.66 3.60
N SER A 102 19.54 7.88 3.25
CA SER A 102 19.62 9.02 4.17
C SER A 102 18.23 9.38 4.72
N LEU A 103 17.25 9.52 3.84
CA LEU A 103 15.85 9.83 4.20
C LEU A 103 15.24 8.75 5.09
N HIS A 104 15.48 7.48 4.76
CA HIS A 104 15.00 6.33 5.54
C HIS A 104 15.57 6.33 6.97
N LYS A 105 16.85 6.68 7.11
CA LYS A 105 17.50 6.84 8.42
C LYS A 105 16.86 7.97 9.23
N GLU A 106 16.62 9.13 8.62
CA GLU A 106 15.95 10.25 9.28
C GLU A 106 14.55 9.88 9.78
N ILE A 107 13.79 9.10 9.01
CA ILE A 107 12.47 8.60 9.45
C ILE A 107 12.61 7.65 10.65
N HIS A 108 13.60 6.76 10.67
CA HIS A 108 13.87 5.91 11.83
C HIS A 108 14.19 6.71 13.10
N GLU A 109 14.98 7.77 12.96
CA GLU A 109 15.31 8.68 14.06
C GLU A 109 14.06 9.44 14.54
N TYR A 110 13.25 9.94 13.61
CA TYR A 110 11.98 10.64 13.94
C TYR A 110 11.00 9.73 14.68
N LEU A 111 10.84 8.46 14.24
CA LEU A 111 9.96 7.49 14.85
C LEU A 111 10.51 6.87 16.14
N ASN A 112 11.81 6.99 16.36
CA ASN A 112 12.55 6.28 17.42
C ASN A 112 12.41 4.74 17.35
N HIS A 113 12.21 4.20 16.15
CA HIS A 113 12.21 2.76 15.87
C HIS A 113 12.43 2.49 14.37
N LYS A 114 12.84 1.25 14.07
CA LYS A 114 13.01 0.80 12.69
C LYS A 114 11.67 0.51 12.03
N THR A 115 11.59 0.80 10.73
CA THR A 115 10.45 0.48 9.89
C THR A 115 10.92 0.05 8.50
N THR A 116 10.01 -0.51 7.68
CA THR A 116 10.34 -0.89 6.30
C THR A 116 10.53 0.33 5.40
N ALA A 117 11.20 0.16 4.27
CA ALA A 117 11.37 1.21 3.27
C ALA A 117 10.00 1.72 2.76
N MET A 118 9.08 0.81 2.44
CA MET A 118 7.71 1.17 2.02
C MET A 118 7.02 2.02 3.08
N ARG A 119 7.09 1.61 4.35
CA ARG A 119 6.46 2.33 5.46
C ARG A 119 7.05 3.73 5.68
N SER A 120 8.35 3.89 5.50
CA SER A 120 9.01 5.21 5.58
C SER A 120 8.42 6.18 4.56
N ILE A 121 8.20 5.76 3.33
CA ILE A 121 7.62 6.62 2.29
C ILE A 121 6.16 6.95 2.61
N GLU A 122 5.36 5.98 3.07
CA GLU A 122 3.98 6.22 3.49
C GLU A 122 3.89 7.28 4.60
N ILE A 123 4.79 7.22 5.57
CA ILE A 123 4.85 8.19 6.67
C ILE A 123 5.16 9.58 6.14
N ILE A 124 6.11 9.72 5.21
CA ILE A 124 6.43 10.99 4.58
C ILE A 124 5.21 11.56 3.85
N MET A 125 4.51 10.76 3.06
CA MET A 125 3.29 11.20 2.38
C MET A 125 2.21 11.66 3.37
N PHE A 126 2.04 10.92 4.46
CA PHE A 126 1.10 11.28 5.51
C PHE A 126 1.45 12.62 6.16
N LEU A 127 2.72 12.84 6.50
CA LEU A 127 3.19 14.09 7.11
C LEU A 127 3.06 15.27 6.14
N CYS A 128 3.42 15.10 4.87
CA CYS A 128 3.27 16.12 3.85
C CYS A 128 1.80 16.51 3.65
N ASN A 129 0.89 15.54 3.60
CA ASN A 129 -0.54 15.81 3.47
C ASN A 129 -1.09 16.59 4.68
N LYS A 130 -0.67 16.24 5.90
CA LYS A 130 -1.07 16.92 7.12
C LYS A 130 -0.60 18.39 7.15
N LEU A 131 0.63 18.65 6.70
CA LEU A 131 1.17 20.02 6.61
C LEU A 131 0.44 20.87 5.57
N SER A 132 0.05 20.28 4.44
CA SER A 132 -0.72 20.96 3.39
C SER A 132 -2.13 21.38 3.85
N ILE A 133 -2.76 20.60 4.74
CA ILE A 133 -4.09 20.91 5.28
C ILE A 133 -4.02 22.07 6.28
N ASN A 134 -2.91 22.21 7.02
CA ASN A 134 -2.76 23.26 8.04
C ASN A 134 -2.35 24.64 7.48
N ASN A 135 -2.09 24.73 6.17
CA ASN A 135 -1.71 25.98 5.49
C ASN A 135 -2.87 26.66 4.73
N TYR A 136 -4.15 26.25 5.00
CA TYR A 136 -5.35 26.92 4.44
C TYR A 136 -6.28 27.40 5.51
#